data_6d298e8bf9393551823853e63837277c
#
_entry.id   6d298e8bf9393551823853e63837277c
#
_cell.length_a   1.000
_cell.length_b   1.000
_cell.length_c   1.000
_cell.angle_alpha   90.00
_cell.angle_beta   90.00
_cell.angle_gamma   90.00
#
_symmetry.space_group_name_H-M   'P 1'
#
loop_
_entity.id
_entity.type
_entity.pdbx_description
1 polymer ?
#
loop_
_entity_poly.entity_id
_entity_poly.type
_entity_poly.pdbx_seq_one_letter_code
_entity_poly.pdbx_strand_id
1 'polypeptide(L)'
;MPVNNTRTLSDVLLTGPFAEGLLTDAFLASALGRVAACTADELLARARELLIRTQRERPHRQQAGVSATDALLIEARRRDCPDLLGSLLRYAAVIRLVTHTPLTQADPLIDELTRLAGRYGMTVLQADGHALRARRSVLAGIDEGALTDTATALALLADPEPPKGRAGPQWEHALAATLTDLGLVLTSLGAHELADESLTRAEGHLRASAGSVELLVNGLNRLRLLLSWGLRLGRAGHREQAAERLISARQVGRMVEPLWMRTVFNSGDRPAADQCAVLAVSFALADPGPAHVERLSGLSRAAIVTSERIMVGIALGRCLECCGLTAAARTALTTTRDQVAGEPARAESMLQLALTRELARLQEAMTPVATNTRPIRDYAAALEAEMWSLREARIAAIRSQAEHLRLAREHGTVTAQALSDPLTGLPNRRALDRQLRQVLSGSARLPCSVALIDLDGFKDVNDRYSHAIGDEVLRAVAETLRSALRADDTVARYGGDEFVVLLPGTAPTAARGALERAVQAVAGLTPKAGAGVTLSAGVVGAGDHDNAESVLARADSAMYRAKRLGGNQVNVEDDDEPDGDHISVRAAP
;
A
#
# COMPACT_ATOMS: atom_id res chain seq x y z
N MET A 1 -15.19 30.15 11.34
CA MET A 1 -15.31 28.80 11.89
C MET A 1 -15.46 27.86 10.72
N PRO A 2 -14.54 26.96 10.44
CA PRO A 2 -14.67 25.98 9.35
C PRO A 2 -15.48 24.81 9.91
N VAL A 3 -16.71 24.65 9.44
CA VAL A 3 -17.50 23.42 9.64
C VAL A 3 -16.98 22.39 8.64
N ASN A 4 -16.12 21.51 9.11
CA ASN A 4 -15.67 20.33 8.36
C ASN A 4 -16.83 19.32 8.30
N ASN A 5 -17.54 19.26 7.19
CA ASN A 5 -18.55 18.25 6.93
C ASN A 5 -18.36 17.66 5.52
N THR A 6 -17.20 17.04 5.29
CA THR A 6 -16.98 16.20 4.11
C THR A 6 -17.15 14.75 4.50
N ARG A 7 -18.42 14.28 4.51
CA ARG A 7 -18.72 12.85 4.60
C ARG A 7 -18.38 12.19 3.27
N THR A 8 -17.50 11.23 3.29
CA THR A 8 -17.13 10.45 2.12
C THR A 8 -18.14 9.34 1.83
N LEU A 9 -18.09 8.85 0.60
CA LEU A 9 -18.87 7.70 0.10
C LEU A 9 -18.82 6.44 1.01
N SER A 10 -17.77 6.30 1.85
CA SER A 10 -17.67 5.25 2.88
C SER A 10 -18.68 5.44 4.02
N ASP A 11 -19.04 6.69 4.37
CA ASP A 11 -19.93 6.98 5.48
C ASP A 11 -21.36 6.50 5.22
N VAL A 12 -21.65 6.28 3.95
CA VAL A 12 -22.99 6.02 3.43
C VAL A 12 -23.42 4.59 3.54
N LEU A 13 -22.49 3.65 3.48
CA LEU A 13 -22.80 2.22 3.50
C LEU A 13 -23.45 1.74 4.78
N LEU A 14 -23.30 2.51 5.86
CA LEU A 14 -23.64 2.06 7.20
C LEU A 14 -24.57 3.02 7.95
N THR A 15 -25.05 4.11 7.31
CA THR A 15 -25.95 5.10 7.92
C THR A 15 -27.44 4.95 7.54
N GLY A 16 -27.87 3.76 7.11
CA GLY A 16 -29.29 3.43 7.06
C GLY A 16 -29.88 3.32 8.49
N PRO A 17 -31.23 3.33 8.66
CA PRO A 17 -31.89 3.28 9.96
C PRO A 17 -31.67 1.98 10.75
N PHE A 18 -30.56 1.28 10.49
CA PHE A 18 -30.19 0.04 11.13
C PHE A 18 -29.54 0.31 12.48
N ALA A 19 -30.24 -0.08 13.49
CA ALA A 19 -29.79 -0.32 14.85
C ALA A 19 -29.59 0.90 15.75
N GLU A 20 -30.61 1.21 16.45
CA GLU A 20 -30.55 1.50 17.89
C GLU A 20 -30.09 0.24 18.64
N GLY A 21 -28.83 -0.14 18.46
CA GLY A 21 -28.16 -1.25 19.12
C GLY A 21 -26.91 -0.75 19.84
N LEU A 22 -27.13 -0.16 20.97
CA LEU A 22 -26.31 0.11 22.15
C LEU A 22 -24.88 -0.48 22.13
N LEU A 23 -23.88 0.35 21.83
CA LEU A 23 -22.61 0.28 22.53
C LEU A 23 -22.84 0.85 23.93
N THR A 24 -23.18 0.02 24.90
CA THR A 24 -23.18 0.45 26.31
C THR A 24 -21.73 0.57 26.80
N ASP A 25 -21.47 1.52 27.74
CA ASP A 25 -20.16 1.66 28.39
C ASP A 25 -19.69 0.33 28.99
N ALA A 26 -20.62 -0.56 29.39
CA ALA A 26 -20.36 -1.91 29.83
C ALA A 26 -19.76 -2.83 28.75
N PHE A 27 -20.10 -2.65 27.46
CA PHE A 27 -19.51 -3.41 26.36
C PHE A 27 -18.07 -2.96 26.09
N LEU A 28 -17.83 -1.64 26.12
CA LEU A 28 -16.48 -1.08 25.97
C LEU A 28 -15.56 -1.50 27.12
N ALA A 29 -16.04 -1.46 28.37
CA ALA A 29 -15.30 -1.96 29.54
C ALA A 29 -15.03 -3.47 29.47
N SER A 30 -15.99 -4.26 28.98
CA SER A 30 -15.82 -5.71 28.74
C SER A 30 -14.87 -6.00 27.56
N ALA A 31 -14.85 -5.16 26.52
CA ALA A 31 -13.91 -5.28 25.43
C ALA A 31 -12.47 -4.96 25.87
N LEU A 32 -12.29 -3.99 26.76
CA LEU A 32 -11.00 -3.60 27.31
C LEU A 32 -10.45 -4.59 28.35
N GLY A 33 -11.31 -5.16 29.19
CA GLY A 33 -10.90 -6.03 30.31
C GLY A 33 -10.26 -7.37 29.92
N ARG A 34 -10.30 -7.77 28.64
CA ARG A 34 -9.75 -9.03 28.12
C ARG A 34 -8.81 -8.87 26.93
N VAL A 35 -8.37 -7.68 26.60
CA VAL A 35 -7.49 -7.43 25.43
C VAL A 35 -6.16 -8.19 25.56
N ALA A 36 -5.60 -8.25 26.77
CA ALA A 36 -4.32 -8.93 27.02
C ALA A 36 -4.39 -10.46 26.83
N ALA A 37 -5.56 -11.07 27.02
CA ALA A 37 -5.77 -12.51 26.87
C ALA A 37 -6.15 -12.94 25.44
N CYS A 38 -6.40 -11.97 24.53
CA CYS A 38 -6.80 -12.26 23.16
C CYS A 38 -5.64 -12.73 22.30
N THR A 39 -5.91 -13.62 21.36
CA THR A 39 -4.98 -13.95 20.28
C THR A 39 -4.84 -12.78 19.28
N ALA A 40 -3.83 -12.83 18.40
CA ALA A 40 -3.67 -11.82 17.35
C ALA A 40 -4.91 -11.74 16.44
N ASP A 41 -5.47 -12.88 16.05
CA ASP A 41 -6.66 -12.96 15.20
C ASP A 41 -7.90 -12.38 15.87
N GLU A 42 -8.06 -12.60 17.18
CA GLU A 42 -9.16 -12.01 17.97
C GLU A 42 -9.03 -10.50 18.07
N LEU A 43 -7.81 -9.96 18.19
CA LEU A 43 -7.58 -8.51 18.20
C LEU A 43 -7.93 -7.89 16.85
N LEU A 44 -7.55 -8.52 15.76
CA LEU A 44 -7.89 -8.08 14.40
C LEU A 44 -9.40 -8.16 14.13
N ALA A 45 -10.05 -9.24 14.57
CA ALA A 45 -11.51 -9.38 14.47
C ALA A 45 -12.24 -8.28 15.24
N ARG A 46 -11.78 -7.94 16.45
CA ARG A 46 -12.33 -6.83 17.25
C ARG A 46 -12.12 -5.48 16.60
N ALA A 47 -10.93 -5.20 16.03
CA ALA A 47 -10.66 -3.96 15.32
C ALA A 47 -11.59 -3.78 14.11
N ARG A 48 -11.83 -4.87 13.36
CA ARG A 48 -12.78 -4.91 12.25
C ARG A 48 -14.21 -4.63 12.71
N GLU A 49 -14.65 -5.27 13.78
CA GLU A 49 -15.95 -5.04 14.37
C GLU A 49 -16.12 -3.58 14.86
N LEU A 50 -15.08 -3.02 15.51
CA LEU A 50 -15.08 -1.62 15.94
C LEU A 50 -15.20 -0.66 14.75
N LEU A 51 -14.51 -0.92 13.63
CA LEU A 51 -14.65 -0.10 12.41
C LEU A 51 -16.11 -0.07 11.94
N ILE A 52 -16.73 -1.24 11.77
CA ILE A 52 -18.12 -1.38 11.30
C ILE A 52 -19.10 -0.67 12.24
N ARG A 53 -18.94 -0.86 13.55
CA ARG A 53 -19.81 -0.25 14.55
C ARG A 53 -19.63 1.26 14.65
N THR A 54 -18.39 1.74 14.69
CA THR A 54 -18.09 3.17 14.81
C THR A 54 -18.64 3.97 13.62
N GLN A 55 -18.63 3.39 12.42
CA GLN A 55 -19.24 4.01 11.24
C GLN A 55 -20.77 4.13 11.35
N ARG A 56 -21.42 3.22 12.07
CA ARG A 56 -22.89 3.22 12.28
C ARG A 56 -23.34 4.13 13.43
N GLU A 57 -22.43 4.49 14.34
CA GLU A 57 -22.74 5.26 15.52
C GLU A 57 -22.97 6.76 15.22
N ARG A 58 -23.80 7.40 16.05
CA ARG A 58 -23.97 8.86 16.00
C ARG A 58 -22.66 9.57 16.38
N PRO A 59 -22.38 10.78 15.88
CA PRO A 59 -21.12 11.49 16.09
C PRO A 59 -20.62 11.52 17.54
N HIS A 60 -21.52 11.73 18.50
CA HIS A 60 -21.17 11.80 19.92
C HIS A 60 -20.74 10.46 20.54
N ARG A 61 -21.01 9.32 19.87
CA ARG A 61 -20.60 7.98 20.33
C ARG A 61 -19.38 7.46 19.61
N GLN A 62 -18.97 8.06 18.50
CA GLN A 62 -17.82 7.63 17.70
C GLN A 62 -16.50 7.71 18.48
N GLN A 63 -16.38 8.65 19.42
CA GLN A 63 -15.21 8.79 20.27
C GLN A 63 -14.90 7.53 21.10
N ALA A 64 -15.92 6.79 21.52
CA ALA A 64 -15.73 5.54 22.25
C ALA A 64 -15.06 4.46 21.37
N GLY A 65 -15.43 4.38 20.08
CA GLY A 65 -14.76 3.49 19.11
C GLY A 65 -13.30 3.85 18.87
N VAL A 66 -13.00 5.16 18.80
CA VAL A 66 -11.62 5.66 18.70
C VAL A 66 -10.80 5.21 19.92
N SER A 67 -11.28 5.47 21.13
CA SER A 67 -10.60 5.10 22.37
C SER A 67 -10.41 3.57 22.53
N ALA A 68 -11.39 2.78 22.11
CA ALA A 68 -11.27 1.32 22.09
C ALA A 68 -10.16 0.84 21.15
N THR A 69 -10.01 1.48 19.99
CA THR A 69 -8.95 1.15 19.04
C THR A 69 -7.57 1.52 19.59
N ASP A 70 -7.45 2.62 20.35
CA ASP A 70 -6.21 3.00 21.03
C ASP A 70 -5.75 1.95 22.05
N ALA A 71 -6.69 1.35 22.78
CA ALA A 71 -6.37 0.26 23.70
C ALA A 71 -5.84 -1.00 22.97
N LEU A 72 -6.40 -1.32 21.78
CA LEU A 72 -5.86 -2.40 20.94
C LEU A 72 -4.43 -2.11 20.47
N LEU A 73 -4.13 -0.85 20.12
CA LEU A 73 -2.79 -0.42 19.70
C LEU A 73 -1.77 -0.52 20.84
N ILE A 74 -2.14 -0.14 22.06
CA ILE A 74 -1.26 -0.29 23.24
C ILE A 74 -0.86 -1.75 23.42
N GLU A 75 -1.80 -2.67 23.34
CA GLU A 75 -1.52 -4.11 23.45
C GLU A 75 -0.68 -4.63 22.28
N ALA A 76 -0.94 -4.19 21.05
CA ALA A 76 -0.14 -4.60 19.89
C ALA A 76 1.32 -4.17 20.01
N ARG A 77 1.58 -2.93 20.46
CA ARG A 77 2.94 -2.43 20.71
C ARG A 77 3.66 -3.24 21.78
N ARG A 78 2.92 -3.72 22.81
CA ARG A 78 3.48 -4.56 23.87
C ARG A 78 3.90 -5.95 23.38
N ARG A 79 3.26 -6.48 22.32
CA ARG A 79 3.53 -7.83 21.79
C ARG A 79 4.72 -7.90 20.84
N ASP A 80 5.26 -6.76 20.44
CA ASP A 80 6.38 -6.66 19.48
C ASP A 80 6.18 -7.50 18.20
N CYS A 81 4.95 -7.52 17.68
CA CYS A 81 4.57 -8.23 16.46
C CYS A 81 4.26 -7.22 15.34
N PRO A 82 5.17 -7.02 14.38
CA PRO A 82 5.02 -5.99 13.35
C PRO A 82 3.77 -6.15 12.48
N ASP A 83 3.38 -7.38 12.14
CA ASP A 83 2.19 -7.65 11.31
C ASP A 83 0.89 -7.24 12.03
N LEU A 84 0.79 -7.61 13.32
CA LEU A 84 -0.36 -7.23 14.15
C LEU A 84 -0.43 -5.72 14.34
N LEU A 85 0.70 -5.09 14.67
CA LEU A 85 0.77 -3.66 14.88
C LEU A 85 0.41 -2.90 13.59
N GLY A 86 0.96 -3.29 12.44
CA GLY A 86 0.66 -2.66 11.15
C GLY A 86 -0.82 -2.74 10.80
N SER A 87 -1.44 -3.92 10.97
CA SER A 87 -2.87 -4.11 10.71
C SER A 87 -3.74 -3.28 11.66
N LEU A 88 -3.40 -3.18 12.95
CA LEU A 88 -4.16 -2.38 13.92
C LEU A 88 -3.97 -0.87 13.71
N LEU A 89 -2.77 -0.41 13.31
CA LEU A 89 -2.53 0.98 12.90
C LEU A 89 -3.43 1.37 11.72
N ARG A 90 -3.56 0.47 10.73
CA ARG A 90 -4.49 0.65 9.62
C ARG A 90 -5.93 0.87 10.11
N TYR A 91 -6.47 -0.05 10.91
CA TYR A 91 -7.84 0.08 11.42
C TYR A 91 -8.04 1.37 12.22
N ALA A 92 -7.09 1.73 13.07
CA ALA A 92 -7.15 2.95 13.86
C ALA A 92 -7.12 4.23 12.99
N ALA A 93 -6.30 4.24 11.93
CA ALA A 93 -6.27 5.34 10.97
C ALA A 93 -7.59 5.45 10.20
N VAL A 94 -8.11 4.33 9.67
CA VAL A 94 -9.39 4.31 8.93
C VAL A 94 -10.53 4.79 9.81
N ILE A 95 -10.62 4.34 11.07
CA ILE A 95 -11.67 4.79 12.01
C ILE A 95 -11.62 6.32 12.18
N ARG A 96 -10.43 6.92 12.30
CA ARG A 96 -10.30 8.38 12.41
C ARG A 96 -10.66 9.12 11.12
N LEU A 97 -10.39 8.53 9.96
CA LEU A 97 -10.76 9.13 8.67
C LEU A 97 -12.27 9.08 8.39
N VAL A 98 -12.98 8.10 8.96
CA VAL A 98 -14.44 7.93 8.73
C VAL A 98 -15.32 8.47 9.86
N THR A 99 -14.72 8.99 10.93
CA THR A 99 -15.42 9.58 12.07
C THR A 99 -15.36 11.11 12.03
N HIS A 100 -16.09 11.76 12.94
CA HIS A 100 -16.08 13.22 13.08
C HIS A 100 -14.86 13.75 13.87
N THR A 101 -13.83 12.93 14.05
CA THR A 101 -12.57 13.38 14.65
C THR A 101 -11.78 14.27 13.69
N PRO A 102 -10.93 15.18 14.20
CA PRO A 102 -10.03 15.94 13.33
C PRO A 102 -9.16 15.01 12.48
N LEU A 103 -9.09 15.25 11.16
CA LEU A 103 -8.31 14.43 10.21
C LEU A 103 -6.83 14.32 10.61
N THR A 104 -6.30 15.34 11.27
CA THR A 104 -4.92 15.35 11.78
C THR A 104 -4.62 14.28 12.81
N GLN A 105 -5.64 13.70 13.46
CA GLN A 105 -5.43 12.58 14.39
C GLN A 105 -5.08 11.27 13.67
N ALA A 106 -5.31 11.16 12.38
CA ALA A 106 -4.91 10.01 11.57
C ALA A 106 -3.42 10.10 11.16
N ASP A 107 -2.86 11.31 11.04
CA ASP A 107 -1.51 11.53 10.51
C ASP A 107 -0.41 10.74 11.24
N PRO A 108 -0.30 10.75 12.59
CA PRO A 108 0.74 10.01 13.30
C PRO A 108 0.62 8.48 13.13
N LEU A 109 -0.61 7.97 12.98
CA LEU A 109 -0.85 6.53 12.77
C LEU A 109 -0.44 6.10 11.36
N ILE A 110 -0.75 6.92 10.36
CA ILE A 110 -0.36 6.67 8.97
C ILE A 110 1.16 6.74 8.81
N ASP A 111 1.82 7.69 9.50
CA ASP A 111 3.27 7.81 9.49
C ASP A 111 3.96 6.63 10.20
N GLU A 112 3.42 6.18 11.33
CA GLU A 112 3.92 5.01 12.04
C GLU A 112 3.73 3.74 11.18
N LEU A 113 2.57 3.57 10.55
CA LEU A 113 2.29 2.46 9.62
C LEU A 113 3.28 2.43 8.46
N THR A 114 3.50 3.57 7.80
CA THR A 114 4.38 3.66 6.63
C THR A 114 5.83 3.35 7.00
N ARG A 115 6.32 3.88 8.14
CA ARG A 115 7.67 3.60 8.65
C ARG A 115 7.84 2.13 9.05
N LEU A 116 6.87 1.56 9.77
CA LEU A 116 6.87 0.15 10.15
C LEU A 116 6.92 -0.74 8.92
N ALA A 117 6.02 -0.51 7.96
CA ALA A 117 5.93 -1.29 6.73
C ALA A 117 7.21 -1.20 5.90
N GLY A 118 7.83 -0.01 5.80
CA GLY A 118 9.11 0.18 5.12
C GLY A 118 10.25 -0.58 5.81
N ARG A 119 10.33 -0.53 7.15
CA ARG A 119 11.37 -1.21 7.93
C ARG A 119 11.33 -2.74 7.77
N TYR A 120 10.15 -3.33 7.69
CA TYR A 120 9.96 -4.79 7.61
C TYR A 120 9.65 -5.31 6.21
N GLY A 121 9.72 -4.44 5.17
CA GLY A 121 9.47 -4.84 3.77
C GLY A 121 8.03 -5.29 3.49
N MET A 122 7.05 -4.78 4.24
CA MET A 122 5.63 -5.14 4.12
C MET A 122 4.96 -4.34 3.00
N THR A 123 5.17 -4.73 1.75
CA THR A 123 4.77 -3.96 0.56
C THR A 123 3.29 -3.56 0.54
N VAL A 124 2.37 -4.46 0.90
CA VAL A 124 0.92 -4.18 0.92
C VAL A 124 0.57 -3.13 1.98
N LEU A 125 1.13 -3.25 3.20
CA LEU A 125 0.91 -2.26 4.27
C LEU A 125 1.58 -0.91 3.96
N GLN A 126 2.69 -0.91 3.23
CA GLN A 126 3.31 0.32 2.75
C GLN A 126 2.42 1.03 1.74
N ALA A 127 1.86 0.28 0.79
CA ALA A 127 0.87 0.79 -0.17
C ALA A 127 -0.39 1.32 0.53
N ASP A 128 -0.85 0.62 1.57
CA ASP A 128 -1.99 1.02 2.38
C ASP A 128 -1.74 2.35 3.12
N GLY A 129 -0.55 2.53 3.70
CA GLY A 129 -0.15 3.80 4.30
C GLY A 129 -0.21 4.97 3.31
N HIS A 130 0.24 4.78 2.08
CA HIS A 130 0.11 5.78 1.01
C HIS A 130 -1.35 5.99 0.58
N ALA A 131 -2.14 4.93 0.42
CA ALA A 131 -3.56 5.04 0.09
C ALA A 131 -4.35 5.81 1.16
N LEU A 132 -4.08 5.55 2.45
CA LEU A 132 -4.70 6.27 3.56
C LEU A 132 -4.25 7.74 3.65
N ARG A 133 -2.99 8.04 3.36
CA ARG A 133 -2.49 9.42 3.28
C ARG A 133 -3.14 10.18 2.11
N ALA A 134 -3.25 9.54 0.95
CA ALA A 134 -3.99 10.08 -0.18
C ALA A 134 -5.47 10.34 0.18
N ARG A 135 -6.14 9.41 0.85
CA ARG A 135 -7.51 9.56 1.34
C ARG A 135 -7.67 10.74 2.30
N ARG A 136 -6.75 10.86 3.25
CA ARG A 136 -6.71 11.98 4.20
C ARG A 136 -6.55 13.32 3.47
N SER A 137 -5.68 13.39 2.45
CA SER A 137 -5.45 14.58 1.64
C SER A 137 -6.69 14.97 0.83
N VAL A 138 -7.35 14.01 0.19
CA VAL A 138 -8.63 14.22 -0.50
C VAL A 138 -9.69 14.77 0.44
N LEU A 139 -9.83 14.18 1.64
CA LEU A 139 -10.77 14.65 2.67
C LEU A 139 -10.48 16.08 3.13
N ALA A 140 -9.20 16.46 3.16
CA ALA A 140 -8.77 17.83 3.49
C ALA A 140 -8.88 18.80 2.30
N GLY A 141 -9.19 18.33 1.09
CA GLY A 141 -9.25 19.14 -0.13
C GLY A 141 -7.88 19.50 -0.71
N ILE A 142 -6.85 18.65 -0.46
CA ILE A 142 -5.48 18.83 -0.92
C ILE A 142 -5.20 17.79 -2.02
N ASP A 143 -5.39 18.18 -3.28
CA ASP A 143 -5.30 17.26 -4.42
C ASP A 143 -3.85 16.84 -4.76
N GLU A 144 -2.87 17.75 -4.67
CA GLU A 144 -1.50 17.51 -5.12
C GLU A 144 -0.80 16.39 -4.32
N GLY A 145 -0.87 16.43 -2.99
CA GLY A 145 -0.36 15.35 -2.13
C GLY A 145 -1.06 14.02 -2.38
N ALA A 146 -2.39 14.06 -2.64
CA ALA A 146 -3.17 12.87 -2.94
C ALA A 146 -2.72 12.18 -4.23
N LEU A 147 -2.35 12.93 -5.27
CA LEU A 147 -1.89 12.36 -6.55
C LEU A 147 -0.59 11.58 -6.39
N THR A 148 0.38 12.14 -5.68
CA THR A 148 1.69 11.53 -5.44
C THR A 148 1.56 10.23 -4.63
N ASP A 149 0.82 10.26 -3.53
CA ASP A 149 0.60 9.08 -2.69
C ASP A 149 -0.22 8.01 -3.43
N THR A 150 -1.21 8.41 -4.24
CA THR A 150 -1.98 7.48 -5.09
C THR A 150 -1.08 6.77 -6.10
N ALA A 151 -0.21 7.51 -6.79
CA ALA A 151 0.73 6.93 -7.75
C ALA A 151 1.71 5.96 -7.08
N THR A 152 2.18 6.30 -5.87
CA THR A 152 3.07 5.44 -5.08
C THR A 152 2.35 4.15 -4.67
N ALA A 153 1.11 4.24 -4.19
CA ALA A 153 0.31 3.06 -3.84
C ALA A 153 0.06 2.15 -5.05
N LEU A 154 -0.28 2.72 -6.21
CA LEU A 154 -0.45 1.98 -7.47
C LEU A 154 0.84 1.25 -7.88
N ALA A 155 1.99 1.92 -7.80
CA ALA A 155 3.28 1.34 -8.15
C ALA A 155 3.66 0.15 -7.22
N LEU A 156 3.35 0.26 -5.92
CA LEU A 156 3.57 -0.80 -4.94
C LEU A 156 2.64 -2.00 -5.15
N LEU A 157 1.42 -1.76 -5.65
CA LEU A 157 0.39 -2.79 -5.88
C LEU A 157 0.35 -3.31 -7.32
N ALA A 158 1.27 -2.90 -8.20
CA ALA A 158 1.31 -3.38 -9.58
C ALA A 158 1.51 -4.90 -9.64
N ASP A 159 2.47 -5.41 -8.86
CA ASP A 159 2.77 -6.85 -8.74
C ASP A 159 3.17 -7.16 -7.28
N PRO A 160 2.19 -7.23 -6.36
CA PRO A 160 2.46 -7.44 -4.94
C PRO A 160 2.69 -8.92 -4.67
N GLU A 161 3.90 -9.29 -4.26
CA GLU A 161 4.22 -10.64 -3.82
C GLU A 161 3.93 -10.82 -2.31
N PRO A 162 3.36 -11.97 -1.91
CA PRO A 162 3.25 -12.31 -0.50
C PRO A 162 4.64 -12.55 0.10
N PRO A 163 4.91 -12.15 1.35
CA PRO A 163 6.14 -12.49 2.03
C PRO A 163 6.36 -14.01 2.07
N LYS A 164 7.61 -14.48 1.96
CA LYS A 164 7.94 -15.92 1.95
C LYS A 164 7.28 -16.64 3.12
N GLY A 165 6.48 -17.67 2.82
CA GLY A 165 5.75 -18.46 3.81
C GLY A 165 4.49 -17.82 4.40
N ARG A 166 4.05 -16.65 3.89
CA ARG A 166 2.88 -15.91 4.39
C ARG A 166 1.78 -15.71 3.33
N ALA A 167 1.84 -16.41 2.24
CA ALA A 167 0.73 -16.48 1.29
C ALA A 167 -0.48 -17.14 2.00
N GLY A 168 -1.62 -16.43 2.06
CA GLY A 168 -2.82 -16.97 2.69
C GLY A 168 -3.94 -15.93 2.82
N PRO A 169 -5.10 -16.33 3.40
CA PRO A 169 -6.30 -15.51 3.46
C PRO A 169 -6.10 -14.13 4.11
N GLN A 170 -5.20 -14.01 5.08
CA GLN A 170 -4.92 -12.73 5.75
C GLN A 170 -4.22 -11.74 4.81
N TRP A 171 -3.26 -12.20 4.01
CA TRP A 171 -2.58 -11.37 3.01
C TRP A 171 -3.54 -10.93 1.90
N GLU A 172 -4.33 -11.87 1.37
CA GLU A 172 -5.37 -11.60 0.38
C GLU A 172 -6.37 -10.55 0.88
N HIS A 173 -6.79 -10.68 2.14
CA HIS A 173 -7.69 -9.72 2.76
C HIS A 173 -7.05 -8.32 2.92
N ALA A 174 -5.79 -8.25 3.35
CA ALA A 174 -5.06 -6.98 3.47
C ALA A 174 -4.92 -6.29 2.11
N LEU A 175 -4.55 -7.05 1.08
CA LEU A 175 -4.43 -6.56 -0.30
C LEU A 175 -5.77 -6.03 -0.82
N ALA A 176 -6.85 -6.77 -0.64
CA ALA A 176 -8.18 -6.35 -1.04
C ALA A 176 -8.64 -5.08 -0.33
N ALA A 177 -8.36 -4.96 0.97
CA ALA A 177 -8.69 -3.78 1.75
C ALA A 177 -7.94 -2.54 1.24
N THR A 178 -6.64 -2.67 0.97
CA THR A 178 -5.80 -1.59 0.39
C THR A 178 -6.29 -1.18 -1.00
N LEU A 179 -6.61 -2.15 -1.86
CA LEU A 179 -7.18 -1.89 -3.19
C LEU A 179 -8.54 -1.19 -3.11
N THR A 180 -9.36 -1.52 -2.10
CA THR A 180 -10.66 -0.85 -1.87
C THR A 180 -10.45 0.60 -1.44
N ASP A 181 -9.58 0.90 -0.48
CA ASP A 181 -9.26 2.26 -0.05
C ASP A 181 -8.67 3.08 -1.22
N LEU A 182 -7.79 2.49 -2.01
CA LEU A 182 -7.24 3.12 -3.21
C LEU A 182 -8.33 3.41 -4.26
N GLY A 183 -9.27 2.49 -4.48
CA GLY A 183 -10.41 2.67 -5.36
C GLY A 183 -11.30 3.85 -4.94
N LEU A 184 -11.51 4.05 -3.63
CA LEU A 184 -12.25 5.21 -3.10
C LEU A 184 -11.52 6.53 -3.36
N VAL A 185 -10.20 6.57 -3.16
CA VAL A 185 -9.37 7.75 -3.46
C VAL A 185 -9.43 8.09 -4.95
N LEU A 186 -9.22 7.09 -5.82
CA LEU A 186 -9.27 7.25 -7.28
C LEU A 186 -10.65 7.73 -7.75
N THR A 187 -11.73 7.24 -7.13
CA THR A 187 -13.10 7.73 -7.39
C THR A 187 -13.22 9.22 -7.07
N SER A 188 -12.72 9.63 -5.91
CA SER A 188 -12.75 11.04 -5.48
C SER A 188 -11.89 11.95 -6.35
N LEU A 189 -10.75 11.46 -6.86
CA LEU A 189 -9.89 12.16 -7.82
C LEU A 189 -10.47 12.18 -9.24
N GLY A 190 -11.59 11.48 -9.49
CA GLY A 190 -12.22 11.37 -10.81
C GLY A 190 -11.53 10.39 -11.76
N ALA A 191 -10.56 9.59 -11.29
CA ALA A 191 -9.88 8.56 -12.06
C ALA A 191 -10.67 7.25 -12.08
N HIS A 192 -11.88 7.30 -12.68
CA HIS A 192 -12.88 6.23 -12.56
C HIS A 192 -12.41 4.90 -13.16
N GLU A 193 -11.61 4.93 -14.22
CA GLU A 193 -11.04 3.73 -14.87
C GLU A 193 -10.12 2.98 -13.93
N LEU A 194 -9.19 3.69 -13.29
CA LEU A 194 -8.27 3.13 -12.30
C LEU A 194 -9.00 2.69 -11.01
N ALA A 195 -10.06 3.42 -10.65
CA ALA A 195 -10.90 3.05 -9.52
C ALA A 195 -11.65 1.73 -9.77
N ASP A 196 -12.26 1.55 -10.96
CA ASP A 196 -12.94 0.30 -11.33
C ASP A 196 -11.99 -0.88 -11.41
N GLU A 197 -10.79 -0.67 -11.95
CA GLU A 197 -9.73 -1.68 -11.97
C GLU A 197 -9.33 -2.10 -10.54
N SER A 198 -9.08 -1.13 -9.66
CA SER A 198 -8.70 -1.40 -8.27
C SER A 198 -9.81 -2.16 -7.51
N LEU A 199 -11.07 -1.74 -7.63
CA LEU A 199 -12.20 -2.40 -6.96
C LEU A 199 -12.49 -3.78 -7.55
N THR A 200 -12.26 -4.00 -8.84
CA THR A 200 -12.39 -5.31 -9.50
C THR A 200 -11.31 -6.28 -9.03
N ARG A 201 -10.06 -5.82 -8.91
CA ARG A 201 -8.97 -6.61 -8.34
C ARG A 201 -9.26 -6.96 -6.88
N ALA A 202 -9.73 -5.99 -6.09
CA ALA A 202 -10.15 -6.24 -4.70
C ALA A 202 -11.23 -7.32 -4.61
N GLU A 203 -12.24 -7.30 -5.49
CA GLU A 203 -13.29 -8.32 -5.55
C GLU A 203 -12.71 -9.73 -5.76
N GLY A 204 -11.72 -9.88 -6.66
CA GLY A 204 -11.04 -11.15 -6.91
C GLY A 204 -10.40 -11.74 -5.66
N HIS A 205 -9.66 -10.92 -4.91
CA HIS A 205 -9.01 -11.32 -3.65
C HIS A 205 -10.02 -11.59 -2.52
N LEU A 206 -11.11 -10.82 -2.45
CA LEU A 206 -12.18 -11.03 -1.46
C LEU A 206 -12.94 -12.34 -1.68
N ARG A 207 -13.16 -12.76 -2.93
CA ARG A 207 -13.80 -14.05 -3.23
C ARG A 207 -13.00 -15.24 -2.73
N ALA A 208 -11.67 -15.13 -2.70
CA ALA A 208 -10.76 -16.18 -2.26
C ALA A 208 -10.61 -16.24 -0.73
N SER A 209 -10.80 -15.11 -0.01
CA SER A 209 -10.34 -14.96 1.38
C SER A 209 -11.38 -14.48 2.38
N ALA A 210 -12.55 -13.97 1.91
CA ALA A 210 -13.33 -13.09 2.78
C ALA A 210 -14.75 -13.56 3.06
N GLY A 211 -15.30 -12.91 4.08
CA GLY A 211 -16.71 -12.96 4.39
C GLY A 211 -17.58 -12.17 3.41
N SER A 212 -18.88 -12.45 3.46
CA SER A 212 -19.89 -11.82 2.60
C SER A 212 -20.03 -10.29 2.79
N VAL A 213 -19.61 -9.76 3.94
CA VAL A 213 -19.73 -8.33 4.27
C VAL A 213 -18.75 -7.48 3.47
N GLU A 214 -17.49 -7.88 3.38
CA GLU A 214 -16.46 -7.15 2.63
C GLU A 214 -16.75 -7.18 1.13
N LEU A 215 -17.22 -8.31 0.60
CA LEU A 215 -17.68 -8.40 -0.79
C LEU A 215 -18.86 -7.46 -1.05
N LEU A 216 -19.81 -7.40 -0.12
CA LEU A 216 -20.94 -6.47 -0.20
C LEU A 216 -20.47 -5.02 -0.22
N VAL A 217 -19.59 -4.64 0.70
CA VAL A 217 -19.05 -3.27 0.80
C VAL A 217 -18.32 -2.87 -0.48
N ASN A 218 -17.42 -3.74 -0.97
CA ASN A 218 -16.70 -3.49 -2.22
C ASN A 218 -17.65 -3.36 -3.41
N GLY A 219 -18.63 -4.25 -3.52
CA GLY A 219 -19.63 -4.23 -4.60
C GLY A 219 -20.50 -2.97 -4.58
N LEU A 220 -20.93 -2.49 -3.40
CA LEU A 220 -21.68 -1.24 -3.28
C LEU A 220 -20.81 -0.01 -3.61
N ASN A 221 -19.52 0.01 -3.27
CA ASN A 221 -18.60 1.06 -3.68
C ASN A 221 -18.45 1.08 -5.21
N ARG A 222 -18.31 -0.09 -5.82
CA ARG A 222 -18.23 -0.23 -7.27
C ARG A 222 -19.53 0.21 -7.97
N LEU A 223 -20.69 -0.10 -7.39
CA LEU A 223 -21.98 0.40 -7.90
C LEU A 223 -22.02 1.94 -7.93
N ARG A 224 -21.64 2.60 -6.83
CA ARG A 224 -21.60 4.06 -6.75
C ARG A 224 -20.65 4.65 -7.78
N LEU A 225 -19.47 4.04 -7.93
CA LEU A 225 -18.50 4.43 -8.95
C LEU A 225 -19.10 4.36 -10.36
N LEU A 226 -19.64 3.21 -10.76
CA LEU A 226 -20.17 2.99 -12.11
C LEU A 226 -21.36 3.89 -12.42
N LEU A 227 -22.25 4.12 -11.45
CA LEU A 227 -23.40 5.03 -11.59
C LEU A 227 -22.95 6.48 -11.75
N SER A 228 -22.07 6.96 -10.90
CA SER A 228 -21.55 8.34 -10.99
C SER A 228 -20.75 8.56 -12.26
N TRP A 229 -19.96 7.56 -12.68
CA TRP A 229 -19.22 7.60 -13.95
C TRP A 229 -20.13 7.59 -15.16
N GLY A 230 -21.16 6.74 -15.19
CA GLY A 230 -22.15 6.71 -16.27
C GLY A 230 -22.92 8.03 -16.40
N LEU A 231 -23.33 8.62 -15.28
CA LEU A 231 -23.99 9.95 -15.29
C LEU A 231 -23.05 11.05 -15.79
N ARG A 232 -21.78 11.02 -15.41
CA ARG A 232 -20.77 11.98 -15.89
C ARG A 232 -20.52 11.84 -17.39
N LEU A 233 -20.33 10.61 -17.91
CA LEU A 233 -20.16 10.34 -19.33
C LEU A 233 -21.38 10.82 -20.13
N GLY A 234 -22.60 10.55 -19.65
CA GLY A 234 -23.83 11.04 -20.27
C GLY A 234 -23.91 12.56 -20.34
N ARG A 235 -23.45 13.26 -19.28
CA ARG A 235 -23.34 14.72 -19.24
C ARG A 235 -22.33 15.26 -20.24
N ALA A 236 -21.16 14.63 -20.35
CA ALA A 236 -20.10 15.00 -21.28
C ALA A 236 -20.40 14.63 -22.74
N GLY A 237 -21.53 13.97 -23.02
CA GLY A 237 -21.92 13.61 -24.39
C GLY A 237 -21.49 12.23 -24.84
N HIS A 238 -20.73 11.47 -24.04
CA HIS A 238 -20.26 10.11 -24.34
C HIS A 238 -21.36 9.06 -24.08
N ARG A 239 -22.42 9.09 -24.89
CA ARG A 239 -23.66 8.32 -24.64
C ARG A 239 -23.47 6.81 -24.63
N GLU A 240 -22.68 6.27 -25.56
CA GLU A 240 -22.42 4.82 -25.66
C GLU A 240 -21.66 4.32 -24.41
N GLN A 241 -20.57 5.00 -24.07
CA GLN A 241 -19.80 4.66 -22.87
C GLN A 241 -20.63 4.83 -21.57
N ALA A 242 -21.50 5.84 -21.51
CA ALA A 242 -22.42 6.00 -20.39
C ALA A 242 -23.35 4.80 -20.24
N ALA A 243 -23.95 4.36 -21.35
CA ALA A 243 -24.81 3.17 -21.36
C ALA A 243 -24.08 1.91 -20.92
N GLU A 244 -22.85 1.70 -21.42
CA GLU A 244 -22.00 0.57 -20.99
C GLU A 244 -21.74 0.56 -19.48
N ARG A 245 -21.42 1.73 -18.90
CA ARG A 245 -21.19 1.84 -17.43
C ARG A 245 -22.45 1.55 -16.63
N LEU A 246 -23.62 2.03 -17.10
CA LEU A 246 -24.90 1.75 -16.44
C LEU A 246 -25.30 0.26 -16.55
N ILE A 247 -25.02 -0.39 -17.69
CA ILE A 247 -25.22 -1.83 -17.86
C ILE A 247 -24.28 -2.60 -16.90
N SER A 248 -23.00 -2.19 -16.81
CA SER A 248 -22.04 -2.77 -15.86
C SER A 248 -22.52 -2.59 -14.40
N ALA A 249 -23.06 -1.41 -14.05
CA ALA A 249 -23.66 -1.19 -12.75
C ALA A 249 -24.80 -2.16 -12.46
N ARG A 250 -25.70 -2.40 -13.43
CA ARG A 250 -26.80 -3.40 -13.29
C ARG A 250 -26.24 -4.82 -13.09
N GLN A 251 -25.16 -5.20 -13.76
CA GLN A 251 -24.52 -6.51 -13.58
C GLN A 251 -23.96 -6.66 -12.16
N VAL A 252 -23.23 -5.66 -11.67
CA VAL A 252 -22.73 -5.64 -10.29
C VAL A 252 -23.92 -5.65 -9.30
N GLY A 253 -25.00 -4.88 -9.58
CA GLY A 253 -26.22 -4.89 -8.77
C GLY A 253 -26.82 -6.29 -8.58
N ARG A 254 -26.87 -7.08 -9.66
CA ARG A 254 -27.37 -8.47 -9.60
C ARG A 254 -26.50 -9.38 -8.73
N MET A 255 -25.20 -9.13 -8.67
CA MET A 255 -24.28 -9.90 -7.80
C MET A 255 -24.40 -9.45 -6.33
N VAL A 256 -24.59 -8.18 -6.10
CA VAL A 256 -24.62 -7.58 -4.76
C VAL A 256 -25.96 -7.78 -4.05
N GLU A 257 -27.08 -7.80 -4.78
CA GLU A 257 -28.43 -7.89 -4.20
C GLU A 257 -28.62 -9.14 -3.32
N PRO A 258 -28.21 -10.37 -3.71
CA PRO A 258 -28.31 -11.55 -2.83
C PRO A 258 -27.43 -11.45 -1.57
N LEU A 259 -26.29 -10.76 -1.65
CA LEU A 259 -25.42 -10.52 -0.48
C LEU A 259 -26.07 -9.53 0.47
N TRP A 260 -26.63 -8.44 -0.07
CA TRP A 260 -27.39 -7.46 0.69
C TRP A 260 -28.54 -8.11 1.44
N MET A 261 -29.38 -8.87 0.75
CA MET A 261 -30.53 -9.55 1.33
C MET A 261 -30.12 -10.47 2.50
N ARG A 262 -29.09 -11.30 2.32
CA ARG A 262 -28.59 -12.19 3.39
C ARG A 262 -28.08 -11.46 4.61
N THR A 263 -27.38 -10.35 4.41
CA THR A 263 -26.77 -9.57 5.50
C THR A 263 -27.82 -8.86 6.36
N VAL A 264 -28.93 -8.42 5.75
CA VAL A 264 -29.97 -7.66 6.43
C VAL A 264 -31.04 -8.56 7.04
N PHE A 265 -31.41 -9.67 6.40
CA PHE A 265 -32.36 -10.63 6.99
C PHE A 265 -31.85 -11.26 8.29
N ASN A 266 -30.53 -11.39 8.45
CA ASN A 266 -29.95 -11.81 9.73
C ASN A 266 -30.10 -10.79 10.87
N SER A 267 -30.50 -9.56 10.57
CA SER A 267 -30.64 -8.47 11.54
C SER A 267 -32.10 -8.21 12.00
N GLY A 268 -33.06 -8.97 11.52
CA GLY A 268 -34.50 -8.85 11.93
C GLY A 268 -35.25 -7.65 11.36
N ASP A 269 -34.68 -6.92 10.40
CA ASP A 269 -35.27 -5.71 9.83
C ASP A 269 -36.04 -5.97 8.51
N ARG A 270 -36.82 -4.93 8.08
CA ARG A 270 -37.66 -4.95 6.86
C ARG A 270 -36.88 -5.31 5.59
N PRO A 271 -37.57 -5.76 4.51
CA PRO A 271 -36.92 -6.17 3.25
C PRO A 271 -35.97 -5.11 2.73
N ALA A 272 -34.70 -5.40 2.83
CA ALA A 272 -33.63 -4.41 2.63
C ALA A 272 -33.41 -4.05 1.16
N ALA A 273 -33.87 -4.89 0.23
CA ALA A 273 -33.86 -4.57 -1.20
C ALA A 273 -34.60 -3.26 -1.52
N ASP A 274 -35.64 -2.94 -0.74
CA ASP A 274 -36.41 -1.70 -0.89
C ASP A 274 -35.73 -0.47 -0.28
N GLN A 275 -34.68 -0.70 0.54
CA GLN A 275 -33.98 0.38 1.25
C GLN A 275 -32.63 0.72 0.66
N CYS A 276 -32.03 -0.15 -0.17
CA CYS A 276 -30.77 0.13 -0.81
C CYS A 276 -30.95 0.98 -2.07
N ALA A 277 -30.77 2.29 -1.92
CA ALA A 277 -30.94 3.25 -3.00
C ALA A 277 -30.05 2.95 -4.20
N VAL A 278 -28.78 2.61 -3.96
CA VAL A 278 -27.80 2.35 -5.02
C VAL A 278 -28.18 1.14 -5.89
N LEU A 279 -28.72 0.08 -5.27
CA LEU A 279 -29.23 -1.08 -5.99
C LEU A 279 -30.43 -0.72 -6.86
N ALA A 280 -31.43 -0.02 -6.30
CA ALA A 280 -32.60 0.41 -7.06
C ALA A 280 -32.23 1.29 -8.26
N VAL A 281 -31.31 2.24 -8.04
CA VAL A 281 -30.81 3.14 -9.07
C VAL A 281 -30.06 2.37 -10.19
N SER A 282 -29.28 1.35 -9.84
CA SER A 282 -28.52 0.57 -10.82
C SER A 282 -29.41 -0.15 -11.84
N PHE A 283 -30.54 -0.65 -11.40
CA PHE A 283 -31.54 -1.26 -12.29
C PHE A 283 -32.29 -0.20 -13.12
N ALA A 284 -32.73 0.86 -12.47
CA ALA A 284 -33.56 1.90 -13.08
C ALA A 284 -32.81 2.77 -14.11
N LEU A 285 -31.53 3.08 -13.89
CA LEU A 285 -30.74 3.85 -14.87
C LEU A 285 -30.29 3.03 -16.07
N ALA A 286 -30.10 1.71 -15.90
CA ALA A 286 -29.77 0.81 -16.99
C ALA A 286 -30.96 0.48 -17.89
N ASP A 287 -32.18 0.52 -17.35
CA ASP A 287 -33.41 0.19 -18.06
C ASP A 287 -34.57 1.02 -17.46
N PRO A 288 -34.70 2.31 -17.81
CA PRO A 288 -35.72 3.17 -17.26
C PRO A 288 -37.13 2.72 -17.67
N GLY A 289 -38.02 2.58 -16.67
CA GLY A 289 -39.39 2.14 -16.93
C GLY A 289 -40.33 2.26 -15.73
N PRO A 290 -41.64 1.99 -15.94
CA PRO A 290 -42.68 2.16 -14.92
C PRO A 290 -42.48 1.27 -13.68
N ALA A 291 -41.87 0.07 -13.86
CA ALA A 291 -41.65 -0.87 -12.76
C ALA A 291 -40.77 -0.33 -11.63
N HIS A 292 -39.97 0.70 -11.89
CA HIS A 292 -39.07 1.31 -10.90
C HIS A 292 -39.66 2.52 -10.18
N VAL A 293 -40.77 3.12 -10.69
CA VAL A 293 -41.28 4.41 -10.23
C VAL A 293 -41.72 4.37 -8.77
N GLU A 294 -42.47 3.36 -8.36
CA GLU A 294 -42.97 3.24 -6.99
C GLU A 294 -41.83 3.12 -5.98
N ARG A 295 -40.88 2.20 -6.24
CA ARG A 295 -39.71 1.98 -5.40
C ARG A 295 -38.86 3.25 -5.27
N LEU A 296 -38.55 3.92 -6.40
CA LEU A 296 -37.75 5.14 -6.40
C LEU A 296 -38.47 6.31 -5.72
N SER A 297 -39.80 6.42 -5.83
CA SER A 297 -40.59 7.42 -5.13
C SER A 297 -40.56 7.21 -3.61
N GLY A 298 -40.55 5.99 -3.13
CA GLY A 298 -40.32 5.65 -1.74
C GLY A 298 -38.95 6.09 -1.25
N LEU A 299 -37.93 5.72 -2.01
CA LEU A 299 -36.51 6.02 -1.71
C LEU A 299 -36.21 7.53 -1.76
N SER A 300 -36.84 8.31 -2.62
CA SER A 300 -36.63 9.77 -2.71
C SER A 300 -36.98 10.50 -1.42
N ARG A 301 -37.89 9.92 -0.63
CA ARG A 301 -38.30 10.44 0.69
C ARG A 301 -37.45 9.92 1.84
N ALA A 302 -36.83 8.73 1.67
CA ALA A 302 -36.08 8.03 2.71
C ALA A 302 -34.55 8.21 2.58
N ALA A 303 -34.02 8.59 1.42
CA ALA A 303 -32.58 8.71 1.18
C ALA A 303 -31.97 9.82 2.05
N ILE A 304 -31.06 9.41 2.94
CA ILE A 304 -30.41 10.30 3.92
C ILE A 304 -29.16 10.95 3.29
N VAL A 305 -28.51 10.26 2.36
CA VAL A 305 -27.24 10.67 1.80
C VAL A 305 -27.43 11.43 0.51
N THR A 306 -26.77 12.57 0.40
CA THR A 306 -26.91 13.53 -0.69
C THR A 306 -26.65 12.90 -2.06
N SER A 307 -25.56 12.13 -2.22
CA SER A 307 -25.27 11.45 -3.50
C SER A 307 -26.34 10.46 -3.91
N GLU A 308 -26.82 9.65 -2.96
CA GLU A 308 -27.89 8.69 -3.25
C GLU A 308 -29.20 9.39 -3.58
N ARG A 309 -29.53 10.47 -2.86
CA ARG A 309 -30.71 11.31 -3.14
C ARG A 309 -30.68 11.87 -4.55
N ILE A 310 -29.52 12.40 -4.99
CA ILE A 310 -29.36 12.91 -6.35
C ILE A 310 -29.52 11.78 -7.38
N MET A 311 -28.87 10.64 -7.18
CA MET A 311 -28.96 9.50 -8.08
C MET A 311 -30.38 8.94 -8.16
N VAL A 312 -31.11 8.84 -7.03
CA VAL A 312 -32.53 8.45 -6.99
C VAL A 312 -33.39 9.45 -7.75
N GLY A 313 -33.18 10.75 -7.54
CA GLY A 313 -33.92 11.80 -8.23
C GLY A 313 -33.74 11.74 -9.75
N ILE A 314 -32.49 11.55 -10.23
CA ILE A 314 -32.20 11.40 -11.66
C ILE A 314 -32.86 10.11 -12.21
N ALA A 315 -32.75 8.98 -11.50
CA ALA A 315 -33.34 7.72 -11.94
C ALA A 315 -34.88 7.82 -12.01
N LEU A 316 -35.52 8.41 -10.98
CA LEU A 316 -36.96 8.64 -10.94
C LEU A 316 -37.41 9.56 -12.08
N GLY A 317 -36.67 10.66 -12.33
CA GLY A 317 -36.93 11.57 -13.43
C GLY A 317 -36.94 10.86 -14.78
N ARG A 318 -35.93 10.03 -15.06
CA ARG A 318 -35.82 9.26 -16.31
C ARG A 318 -36.93 8.21 -16.45
N CYS A 319 -37.29 7.51 -15.37
CA CYS A 319 -38.38 6.54 -15.39
C CYS A 319 -39.74 7.22 -15.64
N LEU A 320 -40.03 8.38 -15.00
CA LEU A 320 -41.24 9.15 -15.24
C LEU A 320 -41.31 9.70 -16.67
N GLU A 321 -40.18 10.18 -17.21
CA GLU A 321 -40.12 10.65 -18.60
C GLU A 321 -40.41 9.51 -19.59
N CYS A 322 -39.85 8.32 -19.36
CA CYS A 322 -40.09 7.11 -20.15
C CYS A 322 -41.60 6.74 -20.14
N CYS A 323 -42.33 7.04 -19.06
CA CYS A 323 -43.78 6.87 -18.96
C CYS A 323 -44.58 8.01 -19.60
N GLY A 324 -43.93 8.99 -20.23
CA GLY A 324 -44.60 10.19 -20.79
C GLY A 324 -45.00 11.23 -19.73
N LEU A 325 -44.63 11.03 -18.48
CA LEU A 325 -45.01 11.91 -17.34
C LEU A 325 -43.97 13.03 -17.14
N THR A 326 -43.71 13.82 -18.19
CA THR A 326 -42.63 14.84 -18.21
C THR A 326 -42.79 15.91 -17.12
N ALA A 327 -44.02 16.34 -16.81
CA ALA A 327 -44.28 17.30 -15.73
C ALA A 327 -43.90 16.72 -14.36
N ALA A 328 -44.24 15.46 -14.08
CA ALA A 328 -43.87 14.76 -12.85
C ALA A 328 -42.35 14.54 -12.78
N ALA A 329 -41.72 14.20 -13.86
CA ALA A 329 -40.26 14.07 -13.96
C ALA A 329 -39.54 15.38 -13.58
N ARG A 330 -40.02 16.52 -14.12
CA ARG A 330 -39.48 17.84 -13.76
C ARG A 330 -39.67 18.15 -12.29
N THR A 331 -40.86 17.87 -11.74
CA THR A 331 -41.16 18.09 -10.31
C THR A 331 -40.22 17.25 -9.43
N ALA A 332 -40.02 15.97 -9.75
CA ALA A 332 -39.13 15.09 -8.99
C ALA A 332 -37.70 15.62 -8.98
N LEU A 333 -37.15 16.02 -10.13
CA LEU A 333 -35.80 16.58 -10.23
C LEU A 333 -35.66 17.93 -9.52
N THR A 334 -36.67 18.81 -9.61
CA THR A 334 -36.69 20.11 -8.92
C THR A 334 -36.73 19.92 -7.41
N THR A 335 -37.58 19.04 -6.91
CA THR A 335 -37.66 18.70 -5.47
C THR A 335 -36.30 18.15 -5.00
N THR A 336 -35.65 17.27 -5.78
CA THR A 336 -34.33 16.74 -5.44
C THR A 336 -33.29 17.87 -5.36
N ARG A 337 -33.27 18.79 -6.34
CA ARG A 337 -32.38 19.95 -6.33
C ARG A 337 -32.56 20.80 -5.10
N ASP A 338 -33.82 21.12 -4.75
CA ASP A 338 -34.17 21.99 -3.63
C ASP A 338 -33.82 21.34 -2.28
N GLN A 339 -33.92 20.02 -2.18
CA GLN A 339 -33.52 19.25 -1.00
C GLN A 339 -32.00 19.23 -0.78
N VAL A 340 -31.19 19.33 -1.85
CA VAL A 340 -29.72 19.33 -1.75
C VAL A 340 -29.14 20.75 -1.80
N ALA A 341 -29.96 21.77 -2.02
CA ALA A 341 -29.53 23.17 -2.02
C ALA A 341 -29.12 23.59 -0.60
N GLY A 342 -27.84 23.88 -0.40
CA GLY A 342 -27.30 24.29 0.90
C GLY A 342 -26.39 23.25 1.56
N GLU A 343 -26.27 22.06 0.99
CA GLU A 343 -25.25 21.11 1.40
C GLU A 343 -23.88 21.47 0.78
N PRO A 344 -22.74 21.20 1.48
CA PRO A 344 -21.41 21.61 1.00
C PRO A 344 -21.08 20.93 -0.33
N ALA A 345 -20.86 21.76 -1.36
CA ALA A 345 -20.79 21.37 -2.77
C ALA A 345 -19.58 20.49 -3.16
N ARG A 346 -18.50 20.41 -2.34
CA ARG A 346 -17.23 19.86 -2.80
C ARG A 346 -17.22 18.37 -3.13
N ALA A 347 -17.88 17.54 -2.32
CA ALA A 347 -17.83 16.08 -2.53
C ALA A 347 -18.78 15.59 -3.62
N GLU A 348 -19.82 16.38 -3.96
CA GLU A 348 -20.92 15.95 -4.82
C GLU A 348 -21.19 16.88 -6.00
N SER A 349 -20.28 17.84 -6.26
CA SER A 349 -20.40 18.81 -7.34
C SER A 349 -20.69 18.15 -8.70
N MET A 350 -20.13 16.98 -8.96
CA MET A 350 -20.31 16.28 -10.23
C MET A 350 -21.70 15.67 -10.39
N LEU A 351 -22.31 15.17 -9.32
CA LEU A 351 -23.69 14.67 -9.33
C LEU A 351 -24.70 15.83 -9.36
N GLN A 352 -24.43 16.93 -8.66
CA GLN A 352 -25.24 18.14 -8.72
C GLN A 352 -25.26 18.73 -10.16
N LEU A 353 -24.11 18.73 -10.85
CA LEU A 353 -24.03 19.12 -12.26
C LEU A 353 -24.85 18.16 -13.16
N ALA A 354 -24.82 16.85 -12.88
CA ALA A 354 -25.63 15.88 -13.60
C ALA A 354 -27.13 16.13 -13.40
N LEU A 355 -27.56 16.41 -12.17
CA LEU A 355 -28.94 16.78 -11.84
C LEU A 355 -29.38 18.06 -12.58
N THR A 356 -28.55 19.08 -12.55
CA THR A 356 -28.81 20.36 -13.25
C THR A 356 -28.92 20.15 -14.76
N ARG A 357 -28.07 19.30 -15.34
CA ARG A 357 -28.12 18.94 -16.76
C ARG A 357 -29.42 18.22 -17.13
N GLU A 358 -29.88 17.28 -16.30
CA GLU A 358 -31.16 16.59 -16.54
C GLU A 358 -32.36 17.55 -16.47
N LEU A 359 -32.36 18.48 -15.52
CA LEU A 359 -33.38 19.54 -15.43
C LEU A 359 -33.37 20.43 -16.68
N ALA A 360 -32.21 20.89 -17.11
CA ALA A 360 -32.09 21.73 -18.31
C ALA A 360 -32.59 20.98 -19.56
N ARG A 361 -32.24 19.71 -19.72
CA ARG A 361 -32.66 18.85 -20.83
C ARG A 361 -34.20 18.72 -20.90
N LEU A 362 -34.84 18.45 -19.75
CA LEU A 362 -36.29 18.35 -19.69
C LEU A 362 -36.98 19.70 -19.96
N GLN A 363 -36.42 20.79 -19.48
CA GLN A 363 -36.96 22.13 -19.70
C GLN A 363 -36.89 22.53 -21.19
N GLU A 364 -35.79 22.21 -21.84
CA GLU A 364 -35.63 22.39 -23.29
C GLU A 364 -36.67 21.59 -24.08
N ALA A 365 -36.96 20.36 -23.70
CA ALA A 365 -37.95 19.50 -24.36
C ALA A 365 -39.40 20.03 -24.20
N MET A 366 -39.65 20.81 -23.14
CA MET A 366 -40.99 21.35 -22.82
C MET A 366 -41.22 22.77 -23.36
N THR A 367 -40.18 23.51 -23.80
CA THR A 367 -40.32 24.92 -24.19
C THR A 367 -40.27 25.03 -25.70
N PRO A 368 -41.22 25.74 -26.35
CA PRO A 368 -41.14 26.02 -27.79
C PRO A 368 -39.88 26.83 -28.12
N VAL A 369 -39.34 26.63 -29.33
CA VAL A 369 -38.04 27.08 -29.86
C VAL A 369 -37.74 28.60 -29.81
N ALA A 370 -38.54 29.42 -29.12
CA ALA A 370 -38.48 30.89 -29.20
C ALA A 370 -37.35 31.56 -28.37
N THR A 371 -36.67 30.87 -27.50
CA THR A 371 -35.53 31.43 -26.76
C THR A 371 -34.20 30.90 -27.32
N ASN A 372 -33.36 31.81 -27.83
CA ASN A 372 -32.03 31.50 -28.34
C ASN A 372 -31.06 31.09 -27.20
N THR A 373 -31.20 29.88 -26.69
CA THR A 373 -30.34 29.29 -25.66
C THR A 373 -29.08 28.64 -26.24
N ARG A 374 -28.92 28.63 -27.57
CA ARG A 374 -27.82 27.97 -28.26
C ARG A 374 -26.43 28.44 -27.81
N PRO A 375 -26.13 29.75 -27.64
CA PRO A 375 -24.82 30.19 -27.19
C PRO A 375 -24.48 29.70 -25.80
N ILE A 376 -25.46 29.64 -24.89
CA ILE A 376 -25.27 29.13 -23.53
C ILE A 376 -24.98 27.62 -23.55
N ARG A 377 -25.66 26.85 -24.38
CA ARG A 377 -25.41 25.43 -24.61
C ARG A 377 -24.02 25.17 -25.17
N ASP A 378 -23.64 25.94 -26.18
CA ASP A 378 -22.33 25.80 -26.82
C ASP A 378 -21.20 26.13 -25.83
N TYR A 379 -21.37 27.16 -25.00
CA TYR A 379 -20.46 27.48 -23.91
C TYR A 379 -20.39 26.38 -22.86
N ALA A 380 -21.53 25.85 -22.42
CA ALA A 380 -21.57 24.76 -21.45
C ALA A 380 -20.90 23.48 -21.98
N ALA A 381 -21.12 23.17 -23.26
CA ALA A 381 -20.48 22.03 -23.93
C ALA A 381 -18.94 22.21 -24.03
N ALA A 382 -18.47 23.43 -24.35
CA ALA A 382 -17.05 23.74 -24.38
C ALA A 382 -16.41 23.61 -22.98
N LEU A 383 -17.08 24.11 -21.94
CA LEU A 383 -16.61 23.99 -20.56
C LEU A 383 -16.55 22.52 -20.10
N GLU A 384 -17.53 21.70 -20.46
CA GLU A 384 -17.52 20.26 -20.18
C GLU A 384 -16.37 19.54 -20.90
N ALA A 385 -16.09 19.90 -22.15
CA ALA A 385 -14.97 19.36 -22.91
C ALA A 385 -13.62 19.71 -22.27
N GLU A 386 -13.46 20.95 -21.82
CA GLU A 386 -12.25 21.38 -21.10
C GLU A 386 -12.07 20.64 -19.77
N MET A 387 -13.14 20.54 -18.97
CA MET A 387 -13.11 19.75 -17.72
C MET A 387 -12.78 18.28 -17.98
N TRP A 388 -13.22 17.73 -19.11
CA TRP A 388 -12.91 16.36 -19.49
C TRP A 388 -11.42 16.21 -19.84
N SER A 389 -10.87 17.12 -20.63
CA SER A 389 -9.45 17.14 -21.00
C SER A 389 -8.53 17.25 -19.77
N LEU A 390 -8.86 18.16 -18.84
CA LEU A 390 -8.13 18.29 -17.57
C LEU A 390 -8.15 16.99 -16.73
N ARG A 391 -9.28 16.30 -16.73
CA ARG A 391 -9.40 14.98 -16.07
C ARG A 391 -8.50 13.93 -16.75
N GLU A 392 -8.53 13.85 -18.09
CA GLU A 392 -7.69 12.90 -18.82
C GLU A 392 -6.20 13.17 -18.58
N ALA A 393 -5.79 14.43 -18.57
CA ALA A 393 -4.42 14.82 -18.24
C ALA A 393 -4.03 14.38 -16.81
N ARG A 394 -4.94 14.54 -15.84
CA ARG A 394 -4.72 14.08 -14.45
C ARG A 394 -4.53 12.56 -14.38
N ILE A 395 -5.36 11.79 -15.07
CA ILE A 395 -5.25 10.32 -15.11
C ILE A 395 -3.93 9.90 -15.76
N ALA A 396 -3.56 10.54 -16.88
CA ALA A 396 -2.29 10.29 -17.54
C ALA A 396 -1.09 10.58 -16.63
N ALA A 397 -1.15 11.67 -15.86
CA ALA A 397 -0.11 12.01 -14.90
C ALA A 397 0.02 10.95 -13.78
N ILE A 398 -1.11 10.48 -13.20
CA ILE A 398 -1.10 9.41 -12.19
C ILE A 398 -0.46 8.14 -12.76
N ARG A 399 -0.88 7.70 -13.95
CA ARG A 399 -0.33 6.50 -14.61
C ARG A 399 1.15 6.62 -14.89
N SER A 400 1.57 7.76 -15.48
CA SER A 400 2.98 8.01 -15.79
C SER A 400 3.84 8.00 -14.54
N GLN A 401 3.41 8.67 -13.48
CA GLN A 401 4.15 8.70 -12.22
C GLN A 401 4.21 7.32 -11.57
N ALA A 402 3.12 6.56 -11.56
CA ALA A 402 3.10 5.20 -11.03
C ALA A 402 4.05 4.28 -11.80
N GLU A 403 4.06 4.37 -13.13
CA GLU A 403 4.97 3.58 -13.97
C GLU A 403 6.44 3.95 -13.76
N HIS A 404 6.76 5.24 -13.65
CA HIS A 404 8.12 5.67 -13.32
C HIS A 404 8.60 5.12 -11.97
N LEU A 405 7.75 5.16 -10.96
CA LEU A 405 8.07 4.60 -9.64
C LEU A 405 8.23 3.08 -9.68
N ARG A 406 7.40 2.38 -10.46
CA ARG A 406 7.51 0.93 -10.68
C ARG A 406 8.85 0.57 -11.32
N LEU A 407 9.17 1.23 -12.43
CA LEU A 407 10.44 1.01 -13.16
C LEU A 407 11.67 1.34 -12.29
N ALA A 408 11.62 2.42 -11.52
CA ALA A 408 12.70 2.78 -10.60
C ALA A 408 12.90 1.70 -9.52
N ARG A 409 11.82 1.12 -9.00
CA ARG A 409 11.87 0.02 -8.03
C ARG A 409 12.45 -1.25 -8.66
N GLU A 410 11.99 -1.63 -9.86
CA GLU A 410 12.52 -2.78 -10.61
C GLU A 410 14.00 -2.62 -10.91
N HIS A 411 14.44 -1.46 -11.37
CA HIS A 411 15.85 -1.13 -11.58
C HIS A 411 16.66 -1.23 -10.27
N GLY A 412 16.08 -0.74 -9.16
CA GLY A 412 16.68 -0.86 -7.83
C GLY A 412 16.86 -2.32 -7.41
N THR A 413 15.85 -3.16 -7.63
CA THR A 413 15.93 -4.60 -7.30
C THR A 413 16.90 -5.34 -8.18
N VAL A 414 16.90 -5.09 -9.49
CA VAL A 414 17.86 -5.68 -10.44
C VAL A 414 19.30 -5.26 -10.09
N THR A 415 19.50 -3.98 -9.75
CA THR A 415 20.81 -3.48 -9.33
C THR A 415 21.24 -4.12 -8.01
N ALA A 416 20.37 -4.24 -7.03
CA ALA A 416 20.65 -4.90 -5.76
C ALA A 416 20.99 -6.39 -5.96
N GLN A 417 20.24 -7.09 -6.81
CA GLN A 417 20.53 -8.48 -7.17
C GLN A 417 21.87 -8.62 -7.93
N ALA A 418 22.18 -7.68 -8.84
CA ALA A 418 23.43 -7.67 -9.57
C ALA A 418 24.66 -7.36 -8.68
N LEU A 419 24.44 -6.77 -7.50
CA LEU A 419 25.46 -6.38 -6.53
C LEU A 419 25.52 -7.29 -5.29
N SER A 420 24.65 -8.30 -5.17
CA SER A 420 24.68 -9.27 -4.09
C SER A 420 25.14 -10.65 -4.56
N ASP A 421 25.72 -11.43 -3.66
CA ASP A 421 26.02 -12.84 -3.88
C ASP A 421 24.74 -13.68 -3.63
N PRO A 422 24.30 -14.51 -4.58
CA PRO A 422 23.01 -15.21 -4.47
C PRO A 422 23.00 -16.30 -3.38
N LEU A 423 24.16 -16.79 -2.95
CA LEU A 423 24.26 -17.82 -1.92
C LEU A 423 24.19 -17.24 -0.50
N THR A 424 24.97 -16.19 -0.25
CA THR A 424 25.18 -15.62 1.08
C THR A 424 24.35 -14.35 1.35
N GLY A 425 23.84 -13.69 0.30
CA GLY A 425 23.17 -12.39 0.40
C GLY A 425 24.10 -11.22 0.70
N LEU A 426 25.41 -11.45 0.83
CA LEU A 426 26.41 -10.39 1.02
C LEU A 426 26.64 -9.61 -0.29
N PRO A 427 27.19 -8.40 -0.23
CA PRO A 427 27.78 -7.74 -1.37
C PRO A 427 28.70 -8.69 -2.15
N ASN A 428 28.57 -8.73 -3.48
CA ASN A 428 29.46 -9.50 -4.34
C ASN A 428 30.71 -8.69 -4.71
N ARG A 429 31.63 -9.28 -5.46
CA ARG A 429 32.87 -8.63 -5.93
C ARG A 429 32.62 -7.28 -6.62
N ARG A 430 31.56 -7.18 -7.46
CA ARG A 430 31.20 -5.92 -8.14
C ARG A 430 30.79 -4.81 -7.18
N ALA A 431 30.03 -5.16 -6.14
CA ALA A 431 29.64 -4.23 -5.09
C ALA A 431 30.86 -3.76 -4.29
N LEU A 432 31.73 -4.70 -3.93
CA LEU A 432 32.99 -4.43 -3.24
C LEU A 432 33.87 -3.45 -4.04
N ASP A 433 34.12 -3.74 -5.33
CA ASP A 433 34.94 -2.88 -6.19
C ASP A 433 34.38 -1.45 -6.31
N ARG A 434 33.07 -1.31 -6.30
CA ARG A 434 32.41 0.01 -6.30
C ARG A 434 32.62 0.74 -4.99
N GLN A 435 32.43 0.06 -3.85
CA GLN A 435 32.60 0.64 -2.53
C GLN A 435 34.06 1.00 -2.24
N LEU A 436 34.98 0.11 -2.59
CA LEU A 436 36.42 0.34 -2.38
C LEU A 436 36.90 1.56 -3.17
N ARG A 437 36.47 1.70 -4.43
CA ARG A 437 36.75 2.92 -5.20
C ARG A 437 36.18 4.17 -4.56
N GLN A 438 34.98 4.13 -4.01
CA GLN A 438 34.37 5.27 -3.33
C GLN A 438 35.13 5.67 -2.06
N VAL A 439 35.59 4.69 -1.29
CA VAL A 439 36.39 4.93 -0.06
C VAL A 439 37.75 5.52 -0.41
N LEU A 440 38.44 4.96 -1.42
CA LEU A 440 39.76 5.41 -1.83
C LEU A 440 39.76 6.78 -2.55
N SER A 441 38.64 7.18 -3.20
CA SER A 441 38.51 8.48 -3.85
C SER A 441 38.06 9.61 -2.93
N GLY A 442 37.62 9.31 -1.71
CA GLY A 442 37.05 10.27 -0.77
C GLY A 442 37.93 10.48 0.47
N SER A 443 38.56 11.66 0.60
CA SER A 443 39.43 12.03 1.74
C SER A 443 38.77 11.98 3.13
N ALA A 444 37.47 11.77 3.23
CA ALA A 444 36.70 11.90 4.47
C ALA A 444 36.60 10.64 5.33
N ARG A 445 37.14 9.48 4.89
CA ARG A 445 37.01 8.20 5.61
C ARG A 445 38.33 7.46 5.87
N LEU A 446 39.45 8.13 5.75
CA LEU A 446 40.74 7.61 6.23
C LEU A 446 40.89 7.89 7.75
N PRO A 447 41.50 6.97 8.53
CA PRO A 447 42.08 5.69 8.10
C PRO A 447 41.00 4.66 7.67
N CYS A 448 41.36 3.79 6.69
CA CYS A 448 40.50 2.69 6.28
C CYS A 448 41.36 1.40 6.23
N SER A 449 40.82 0.32 6.76
CA SER A 449 41.45 -1.00 6.65
C SER A 449 40.67 -1.91 5.71
N VAL A 450 41.42 -2.74 4.97
CA VAL A 450 40.87 -3.76 4.09
C VAL A 450 41.41 -5.11 4.54
N ALA A 451 40.54 -6.10 4.66
CA ALA A 451 40.94 -7.45 4.98
C ALA A 451 40.48 -8.45 3.92
N LEU A 452 41.36 -9.32 3.48
CA LEU A 452 41.00 -10.51 2.72
C LEU A 452 40.98 -11.71 3.67
N ILE A 453 39.94 -12.52 3.59
CA ILE A 453 39.67 -13.67 4.45
C ILE A 453 39.40 -14.88 3.57
N ASP A 454 39.99 -16.02 3.94
CA ASP A 454 39.78 -17.29 3.25
C ASP A 454 39.45 -18.39 4.29
N LEU A 455 38.59 -19.32 3.91
CA LEU A 455 38.19 -20.44 4.75
C LEU A 455 39.22 -21.55 4.72
N ASP A 456 39.84 -21.84 5.86
CA ASP A 456 40.81 -22.94 5.99
C ASP A 456 40.09 -24.29 5.86
N GLY A 457 40.58 -25.16 4.97
CA GLY A 457 40.05 -26.51 4.81
C GLY A 457 38.69 -26.62 4.12
N PHE A 458 38.17 -25.56 3.49
CA PHE A 458 36.83 -25.57 2.89
C PHE A 458 36.71 -26.61 1.75
N LYS A 459 37.79 -26.84 0.99
CA LYS A 459 37.80 -27.87 -0.04
C LYS A 459 37.55 -29.26 0.56
N ASP A 460 38.19 -29.57 1.69
CA ASP A 460 38.01 -30.85 2.39
C ASP A 460 36.54 -31.06 2.87
N VAL A 461 35.87 -29.97 3.21
CA VAL A 461 34.42 -30.00 3.54
C VAL A 461 33.59 -30.42 2.33
N ASN A 462 33.83 -29.82 1.18
CA ASN A 462 33.13 -30.16 -0.06
C ASN A 462 33.41 -31.61 -0.48
N ASP A 463 34.69 -32.02 -0.44
CA ASP A 463 35.12 -33.37 -0.84
C ASP A 463 34.60 -34.46 0.13
N ARG A 464 34.49 -34.16 1.41
CA ARG A 464 34.10 -35.12 2.44
C ARG A 464 32.58 -35.23 2.62
N TYR A 465 31.85 -34.14 2.50
CA TYR A 465 30.41 -34.10 2.80
C TYR A 465 29.54 -33.88 1.55
N SER A 466 29.58 -32.77 0.90
CA SER A 466 28.97 -32.43 -0.39
C SER A 466 29.00 -30.91 -0.60
N HIS A 467 28.81 -30.43 -1.83
CA HIS A 467 28.67 -29.01 -2.12
C HIS A 467 27.46 -28.36 -1.38
N ALA A 468 26.41 -29.11 -1.13
CA ALA A 468 25.25 -28.59 -0.38
C ALA A 468 25.61 -28.23 1.08
N ILE A 469 26.44 -29.05 1.72
CA ILE A 469 26.97 -28.75 3.08
C ILE A 469 27.96 -27.58 3.01
N GLY A 470 28.81 -27.51 1.98
CA GLY A 470 29.67 -26.36 1.77
C GLY A 470 28.90 -25.06 1.62
N ASP A 471 27.77 -25.08 0.91
CA ASP A 471 26.87 -23.93 0.80
C ASP A 471 26.27 -23.51 2.15
N GLU A 472 25.89 -24.46 3.00
CA GLU A 472 25.41 -24.17 4.36
C GLU A 472 26.51 -23.56 5.23
N VAL A 473 27.73 -24.06 5.14
CA VAL A 473 28.92 -23.50 5.81
C VAL A 473 29.17 -22.05 5.36
N LEU A 474 29.16 -21.78 4.07
CA LEU A 474 29.35 -20.42 3.54
C LEU A 474 28.28 -19.44 4.05
N ARG A 475 27.01 -19.87 4.14
CA ARG A 475 25.93 -19.05 4.72
C ARG A 475 26.16 -18.77 6.21
N ALA A 476 26.55 -19.80 6.98
CA ALA A 476 26.80 -19.66 8.39
C ALA A 476 28.01 -18.72 8.66
N VAL A 477 29.09 -18.86 7.89
CA VAL A 477 30.27 -17.98 7.98
C VAL A 477 29.89 -16.54 7.62
N ALA A 478 29.15 -16.32 6.53
CA ALA A 478 28.71 -15.00 6.10
C ALA A 478 27.87 -14.29 7.18
N GLU A 479 26.93 -15.01 7.80
CA GLU A 479 26.09 -14.48 8.90
C GLU A 479 26.92 -14.17 10.15
N THR A 480 27.86 -15.05 10.50
CA THR A 480 28.77 -14.85 11.63
C THR A 480 29.67 -13.64 11.44
N LEU A 481 30.29 -13.50 10.25
CA LEU A 481 31.11 -12.33 9.92
C LEU A 481 30.30 -11.02 10.01
N ARG A 482 29.10 -11.01 9.43
CA ARG A 482 28.22 -9.85 9.48
C ARG A 482 27.79 -9.47 10.91
N SER A 483 27.54 -10.46 11.76
CA SER A 483 27.15 -10.25 13.16
C SER A 483 28.30 -9.82 14.07
N ALA A 484 29.53 -10.21 13.76
CA ALA A 484 30.73 -9.88 14.52
C ALA A 484 31.27 -8.47 14.26
N LEU A 485 30.84 -7.83 13.18
CA LEU A 485 31.31 -6.53 12.72
C LEU A 485 30.25 -5.43 12.88
N ARG A 486 30.64 -4.15 12.75
CA ARG A 486 29.76 -3.00 12.94
C ARG A 486 28.86 -2.81 11.71
N ALA A 487 27.77 -2.07 11.90
CA ALA A 487 26.84 -1.73 10.80
C ALA A 487 27.50 -0.92 9.66
N ASP A 488 28.53 -0.13 9.96
CA ASP A 488 29.28 0.66 8.99
C ASP A 488 30.38 -0.15 8.28
N ASP A 489 30.75 -1.33 8.80
CA ASP A 489 31.70 -2.22 8.16
C ASP A 489 31.00 -3.00 7.04
N THR A 490 31.70 -3.22 5.93
CA THR A 490 31.18 -3.99 4.80
C THR A 490 31.84 -5.35 4.73
N VAL A 491 31.04 -6.40 4.75
CA VAL A 491 31.47 -7.78 4.42
C VAL A 491 30.99 -8.10 3.02
N ALA A 492 31.89 -8.54 2.14
CA ALA A 492 31.58 -8.96 0.79
C ALA A 492 32.12 -10.38 0.52
N ARG A 493 31.40 -11.17 -0.29
CA ARG A 493 31.95 -12.42 -0.82
C ARG A 493 32.69 -12.13 -2.11
N TYR A 494 34.02 -12.36 -2.10
CA TYR A 494 34.89 -12.04 -3.22
C TYR A 494 34.87 -13.13 -4.30
N GLY A 495 34.84 -14.41 -3.89
CA GLY A 495 34.69 -15.57 -4.77
C GLY A 495 34.92 -16.86 -4.01
N GLY A 496 34.28 -17.96 -4.41
CA GLY A 496 34.48 -19.25 -3.77
C GLY A 496 34.29 -19.22 -2.26
N ASP A 497 35.38 -19.42 -1.53
CA ASP A 497 35.54 -19.42 -0.09
C ASP A 497 36.18 -18.13 0.46
N GLU A 498 36.37 -17.11 -0.39
CA GLU A 498 37.02 -15.86 -0.04
C GLU A 498 36.00 -14.76 0.30
N PHE A 499 36.28 -14.02 1.37
CA PHE A 499 35.53 -12.85 1.80
C PHE A 499 36.44 -11.64 1.94
N VAL A 500 35.90 -10.45 1.69
CA VAL A 500 36.62 -9.19 1.91
C VAL A 500 35.82 -8.34 2.89
N VAL A 501 36.53 -7.73 3.84
CA VAL A 501 35.95 -6.81 4.81
C VAL A 501 36.56 -5.42 4.61
N LEU A 502 35.69 -4.39 4.48
CA LEU A 502 36.09 -2.99 4.50
C LEU A 502 35.72 -2.40 5.85
N LEU A 503 36.67 -1.74 6.51
CA LEU A 503 36.52 -1.10 7.83
C LEU A 503 36.85 0.40 7.73
N PRO A 504 35.87 1.23 7.30
CA PRO A 504 36.08 2.66 7.18
C PRO A 504 36.28 3.31 8.56
N GLY A 505 37.19 4.28 8.66
CA GLY A 505 37.51 4.97 9.92
C GLY A 505 38.32 4.10 10.91
N THR A 506 38.90 2.99 10.47
CA THR A 506 39.56 2.01 11.35
C THR A 506 40.99 1.79 10.90
N ALA A 507 41.98 2.00 11.79
CA ALA A 507 43.38 1.71 11.55
C ALA A 507 43.65 0.20 11.60
N PRO A 508 44.72 -0.32 10.93
CA PRO A 508 45.04 -1.76 10.84
C PRO A 508 45.13 -2.47 12.20
N THR A 509 45.73 -1.85 13.19
CA THR A 509 45.84 -2.39 14.56
C THR A 509 44.48 -2.57 15.25
N ALA A 510 43.54 -1.64 15.06
CA ALA A 510 42.18 -1.75 15.57
C ALA A 510 41.32 -2.74 14.77
N ALA A 511 41.53 -2.80 13.43
CA ALA A 511 40.89 -3.75 12.53
C ALA A 511 41.28 -5.18 12.88
N ARG A 512 42.56 -5.44 13.26
CA ARG A 512 43.03 -6.72 13.75
C ARG A 512 42.15 -7.28 14.86
N GLY A 513 41.92 -6.50 15.92
CA GLY A 513 41.12 -6.96 17.05
C GLY A 513 39.66 -7.23 16.71
N ALA A 514 39.07 -6.50 15.74
CA ALA A 514 37.72 -6.77 15.24
C ALA A 514 37.68 -8.10 14.48
N LEU A 515 38.64 -8.36 13.64
CA LEU A 515 38.73 -9.59 12.84
C LEU A 515 39.12 -10.81 13.66
N GLU A 516 39.97 -10.66 14.68
CA GLU A 516 40.26 -11.75 15.62
C GLU A 516 39.00 -12.25 16.32
N ARG A 517 38.09 -11.33 16.73
CA ARG A 517 36.79 -11.74 17.29
C ARG A 517 35.93 -12.48 16.25
N ALA A 518 35.93 -12.03 14.99
CA ALA A 518 35.19 -12.68 13.93
C ALA A 518 35.74 -14.08 13.60
N VAL A 519 37.07 -14.22 13.52
CA VAL A 519 37.76 -15.51 13.34
C VAL A 519 37.40 -16.48 14.49
N GLN A 520 37.47 -16.02 15.73
CA GLN A 520 37.09 -16.83 16.90
C GLN A 520 35.60 -17.22 16.90
N ALA A 521 34.74 -16.32 16.47
CA ALA A 521 33.29 -16.60 16.37
C ALA A 521 33.03 -17.71 15.33
N VAL A 522 33.73 -17.69 14.19
CA VAL A 522 33.62 -18.75 13.16
C VAL A 522 34.21 -20.07 13.65
N ALA A 523 35.35 -20.06 14.29
CA ALA A 523 35.96 -21.25 14.90
C ALA A 523 35.08 -21.89 15.99
N GLY A 524 34.24 -21.07 16.64
CA GLY A 524 33.26 -21.52 17.64
C GLY A 524 31.94 -22.05 17.05
N LEU A 525 31.75 -22.05 15.73
CA LEU A 525 30.54 -22.61 15.10
C LEU A 525 30.45 -24.12 15.41
N THR A 526 29.22 -24.57 15.69
CA THR A 526 28.98 -26.00 15.95
C THR A 526 29.36 -26.85 14.72
N PRO A 527 29.80 -28.11 14.89
CA PRO A 527 30.18 -28.98 13.77
C PRO A 527 29.08 -29.15 12.71
N LYS A 528 27.80 -29.01 13.06
CA LYS A 528 26.69 -29.02 12.11
C LYS A 528 26.59 -27.75 11.28
N ALA A 529 26.96 -26.59 11.86
CA ALA A 529 26.83 -25.29 11.19
C ALA A 529 28.13 -24.87 10.47
N GLY A 530 29.30 -25.26 10.99
CA GLY A 530 30.61 -24.83 10.47
C GLY A 530 31.53 -25.96 9.99
N ALA A 531 31.12 -27.24 10.12
CA ALA A 531 31.92 -28.41 9.70
C ALA A 531 33.42 -28.38 10.14
N GLY A 532 33.77 -27.58 11.18
CA GLY A 532 35.12 -27.44 11.70
C GLY A 532 36.03 -26.53 10.87
N VAL A 533 35.48 -25.67 10.01
CA VAL A 533 36.28 -24.68 9.27
C VAL A 533 36.77 -23.55 10.18
N THR A 534 37.92 -23.00 9.85
CA THR A 534 38.48 -21.80 10.46
C THR A 534 38.74 -20.73 9.40
N LEU A 535 39.17 -19.55 9.82
CA LEU A 535 39.43 -18.45 8.90
C LEU A 535 40.89 -17.97 9.02
N SER A 536 41.52 -17.74 7.87
CA SER A 536 42.79 -17.00 7.78
C SER A 536 42.52 -15.62 7.18
N ALA A 537 42.95 -14.56 7.83
CA ALA A 537 42.73 -13.19 7.41
C ALA A 537 44.01 -12.38 7.27
N GLY A 538 44.13 -11.61 6.20
CA GLY A 538 45.18 -10.62 6.01
C GLY A 538 44.59 -9.20 6.04
N VAL A 539 45.15 -8.33 6.86
CA VAL A 539 44.67 -6.94 7.06
C VAL A 539 45.75 -5.95 6.60
N VAL A 540 45.32 -4.95 5.86
CA VAL A 540 46.16 -3.85 5.39
C VAL A 540 45.49 -2.51 5.58
N GLY A 541 46.26 -1.45 5.78
CA GLY A 541 45.78 -0.08 5.72
C GLY A 541 45.69 0.41 4.28
N ALA A 542 44.63 1.10 3.95
CA ALA A 542 44.52 1.80 2.67
C ALA A 542 45.18 3.19 2.79
N GLY A 543 46.11 3.49 1.90
CA GLY A 543 46.84 4.75 1.82
C GLY A 543 46.33 5.66 0.69
N ASP A 544 46.81 6.92 0.68
CA ASP A 544 46.37 7.97 -0.27
C ASP A 544 46.69 7.65 -1.75
N HIS A 545 47.65 6.74 -2.02
CA HIS A 545 48.08 6.36 -3.36
C HIS A 545 47.61 4.98 -3.78
N ASP A 546 46.83 4.31 -2.93
CA ASP A 546 46.34 2.97 -3.23
C ASP A 546 45.16 2.98 -4.22
N ASN A 547 45.13 1.95 -5.04
CA ASN A 547 43.97 1.57 -5.81
C ASN A 547 43.40 0.23 -5.29
N ALA A 548 42.23 -0.15 -5.77
CA ALA A 548 41.56 -1.36 -5.31
C ALA A 548 42.41 -2.63 -5.50
N GLU A 549 43.17 -2.70 -6.57
CA GLU A 549 44.02 -3.86 -6.92
C GLU A 549 45.25 -3.95 -6.01
N SER A 550 45.93 -2.83 -5.75
CA SER A 550 47.11 -2.79 -4.88
C SER A 550 46.76 -3.18 -3.43
N VAL A 551 45.66 -2.63 -2.90
CA VAL A 551 45.21 -2.94 -1.53
C VAL A 551 44.83 -4.41 -1.39
N LEU A 552 44.10 -4.97 -2.34
CA LEU A 552 43.71 -6.39 -2.30
C LEU A 552 44.90 -7.32 -2.45
N ALA A 553 45.89 -6.98 -3.31
CA ALA A 553 47.12 -7.78 -3.45
C ALA A 553 47.96 -7.81 -2.16
N ARG A 554 48.06 -6.68 -1.45
CA ARG A 554 48.74 -6.63 -0.13
C ARG A 554 47.96 -7.43 0.92
N ALA A 555 46.63 -7.34 0.93
CA ALA A 555 45.78 -8.14 1.83
C ALA A 555 45.89 -9.63 1.58
N ASP A 556 46.00 -10.05 0.30
CA ASP A 556 46.24 -11.44 -0.10
C ASP A 556 47.60 -11.95 0.43
N SER A 557 48.66 -11.15 0.25
CA SER A 557 50.00 -11.49 0.77
C SER A 557 49.98 -11.65 2.31
N ALA A 558 49.27 -10.79 3.02
CA ALA A 558 49.11 -10.90 4.47
C ALA A 558 48.27 -12.13 4.86
N MET A 559 47.18 -12.44 4.16
CA MET A 559 46.36 -13.63 4.38
C MET A 559 47.15 -14.93 4.14
N TYR A 560 47.96 -14.96 3.08
CA TYR A 560 48.84 -16.10 2.80
C TYR A 560 49.87 -16.33 3.91
N ARG A 561 50.40 -15.25 4.54
CA ARG A 561 51.23 -15.36 5.75
C ARG A 561 50.47 -16.00 6.91
N ALA A 562 49.20 -15.59 7.15
CA ALA A 562 48.35 -16.19 8.17
C ALA A 562 48.19 -17.72 7.95
N LYS A 563 47.93 -18.14 6.71
CA LYS A 563 47.84 -19.58 6.36
C LYS A 563 49.13 -20.33 6.61
N ARG A 564 50.27 -19.76 6.24
CA ARG A 564 51.60 -20.41 6.47
C ARG A 564 51.97 -20.57 7.93
N LEU A 565 51.48 -19.70 8.80
CA LEU A 565 51.68 -19.75 10.25
C LEU A 565 50.72 -20.71 10.96
N GLY A 566 49.94 -21.51 10.23
CA GLY A 566 49.07 -22.55 10.77
C GLY A 566 47.58 -22.30 10.63
N GLY A 567 47.17 -21.20 9.99
CA GLY A 567 45.74 -20.83 9.82
C GLY A 567 45.07 -20.36 11.08
N ASN A 568 43.73 -20.14 11.03
CA ASN A 568 42.89 -19.70 12.12
C ASN A 568 43.41 -18.44 12.85
N GLN A 569 43.86 -17.45 12.11
CA GLN A 569 44.45 -16.23 12.65
C GLN A 569 44.39 -15.05 11.70
N VAL A 570 44.66 -13.87 12.26
CA VAL A 570 44.74 -12.60 11.56
C VAL A 570 46.19 -12.15 11.45
N ASN A 571 46.67 -11.89 10.24
CA ASN A 571 47.97 -11.27 10.00
C ASN A 571 47.78 -9.84 9.51
N VAL A 572 48.53 -8.89 10.09
CA VAL A 572 48.49 -7.47 9.67
C VAL A 572 49.79 -7.21 8.88
N GLU A 573 49.69 -6.46 7.81
CA GLU A 573 50.85 -5.94 7.11
C GLU A 573 51.57 -4.92 8.00
N ASP A 574 52.84 -5.21 8.34
CA ASP A 574 53.72 -4.27 9.05
C ASP A 574 54.30 -3.27 8.03
N ASP A 575 54.17 -1.97 8.32
CA ASP A 575 54.69 -0.88 7.48
C ASP A 575 56.24 -0.84 7.39
N ASP A 576 56.93 -1.74 8.09
CA ASP A 576 58.39 -1.64 8.30
C ASP A 576 59.25 -2.74 7.58
N GLU A 577 58.72 -3.56 6.67
CA GLU A 577 59.61 -4.43 5.86
C GLU A 577 59.86 -3.85 4.46
N PRO A 578 61.11 -3.43 4.15
CA PRO A 578 61.48 -3.07 2.80
C PRO A 578 61.53 -4.32 1.90
N ASP A 579 60.96 -4.16 0.69
CA ASP A 579 60.98 -5.09 -0.44
C ASP A 579 62.28 -5.90 -0.55
N GLY A 580 62.30 -7.13 -0.04
CA GLY A 580 63.42 -8.05 -0.17
C GLY A 580 62.95 -9.38 -0.79
N ASP A 581 63.34 -9.58 -2.05
CA ASP A 581 63.26 -10.77 -2.88
C ASP A 581 62.11 -10.90 -3.89
N HIS A 582 62.27 -10.17 -4.96
CA HIS A 582 61.76 -10.59 -6.26
C HIS A 582 62.39 -11.94 -6.69
N ILE A 583 61.74 -13.05 -6.37
CA ILE A 583 62.06 -14.31 -7.04
C ILE A 583 61.40 -14.24 -8.43
N SER A 584 62.26 -13.97 -9.43
CA SER A 584 61.89 -14.06 -10.84
C SER A 584 61.52 -15.52 -11.17
N VAL A 585 60.25 -15.79 -11.39
CA VAL A 585 59.79 -17.05 -12.00
C VAL A 585 60.16 -17.01 -13.48
N ARG A 586 61.23 -17.71 -13.83
CA ARG A 586 61.61 -18.05 -15.22
C ARG A 586 60.43 -18.79 -15.86
N ALA A 587 59.95 -18.26 -16.96
CA ALA A 587 59.20 -19.03 -17.95
C ALA A 587 60.05 -20.14 -18.48
N ALA A 588 59.59 -21.36 -18.46
CA ALA A 588 60.15 -22.51 -19.22
C ALA A 588 59.22 -22.83 -20.40
N PRO A 589 59.70 -23.36 -21.49
CA PRO A 589 59.25 -23.27 -22.88
C PRO A 589 57.97 -24.03 -23.18
#